data_7171fadc979168a941c5f038e8c8ab15
#
_entry.id   7171fadc979168a941c5f038e8c8ab15
#
_cell.length_a   1.000
_cell.length_b   1.000
_cell.length_c   1.000
_cell.angle_alpha   90.00
_cell.angle_beta   90.00
_cell.angle_gamma   90.00
#
_symmetry.space_group_name_H-M   'P 1'
#
loop_
_entity.id
_entity.type
_entity.pdbx_description
1 polymer ?
#
loop_
_entity_poly.entity_id
_entity_poly.type
_entity_poly.pdbx_seq_one_letter_code
_entity_poly.pdbx_strand_id
1 'polypeptide(L)'
;MNKKMILTDCDGVLANWEFAFHIWMEERGCKSVRSDIYDMGERYGKSKQEMKGLIKIFNECAAIGFLPPLRDAMHYVKKLHEEHGYVFRVITSLSLDPYAKKLRIKNLEKLFGTAIDDVICLDTGADKDEALEKYRDSYMYWIEDKVENARLGQKMGLKSILIEHEHNMNEEGIPLAKNWKEVYEMIVNGE
;
A
#
# COMPACT_ATOMS: atom_id res chain seq x y z
N MET A 1 26.98 -4.15 -6.61
CA MET A 1 25.84 -4.44 -7.50
C MET A 1 24.76 -3.42 -7.20
N ASN A 2 24.22 -2.73 -8.21
CA ASN A 2 23.04 -1.89 -7.98
C ASN A 2 21.88 -2.83 -7.60
N LYS A 3 21.29 -2.60 -6.42
CA LYS A 3 20.11 -3.35 -6.00
C LYS A 3 18.96 -3.07 -6.98
N LYS A 4 18.31 -4.11 -7.48
CA LYS A 4 17.06 -3.96 -8.22
C LYS A 4 15.98 -3.45 -7.27
N MET A 5 15.33 -2.34 -7.57
CA MET A 5 14.38 -1.71 -6.66
C MET A 5 12.96 -1.75 -7.23
N ILE A 6 12.01 -2.06 -6.36
CA ILE A 6 10.57 -1.93 -6.61
C ILE A 6 10.04 -0.83 -5.68
N LEU A 7 9.29 0.11 -6.23
CA LEU A 7 8.53 1.09 -5.48
C LEU A 7 7.14 0.50 -5.18
N THR A 8 6.63 0.71 -4.00
CA THR A 8 5.32 0.13 -3.62
C THR A 8 4.59 1.02 -2.61
N ASP A 9 3.26 1.03 -2.68
CA ASP A 9 2.45 1.47 -1.54
C ASP A 9 2.49 0.41 -0.42
N CYS A 10 1.91 0.74 0.71
CA CYS A 10 1.79 -0.17 1.85
C CYS A 10 0.36 -0.68 2.02
N ASP A 11 -0.57 0.24 2.23
CA ASP A 11 -1.95 -0.06 2.61
C ASP A 11 -2.74 -0.53 1.38
N GLY A 12 -3.38 -1.70 1.45
CA GLY A 12 -4.02 -2.32 0.29
C GLY A 12 -3.05 -2.98 -0.71
N VAL A 13 -1.73 -2.89 -0.48
CA VAL A 13 -0.70 -3.49 -1.33
C VAL A 13 0.14 -4.51 -0.57
N LEU A 14 0.87 -4.10 0.46
CA LEU A 14 1.68 -4.98 1.31
C LEU A 14 0.93 -5.42 2.56
N ALA A 15 0.17 -4.52 3.16
CA ALA A 15 -0.55 -4.70 4.41
C ALA A 15 -2.07 -4.56 4.22
N ASN A 16 -2.84 -5.38 4.92
CA ASN A 16 -4.29 -5.33 4.89
C ASN A 16 -4.82 -4.31 5.91
N TRP A 17 -4.64 -3.03 5.56
CA TRP A 17 -5.05 -1.89 6.37
C TRP A 17 -6.57 -1.87 6.59
N GLU A 18 -7.35 -2.12 5.53
CA GLU A 18 -8.80 -2.09 5.56
C GLU A 18 -9.38 -3.08 6.57
N PHE A 19 -8.87 -4.32 6.58
CA PHE A 19 -9.28 -5.33 7.55
C PHE A 19 -8.97 -4.88 8.99
N ALA A 20 -7.76 -4.39 9.24
CA ALA A 20 -7.38 -3.94 10.58
C ALA A 20 -8.17 -2.72 11.04
N PHE A 21 -8.45 -1.77 10.13
CA PHE A 21 -9.30 -0.62 10.40
C PHE A 21 -10.74 -1.05 10.72
N HIS A 22 -11.28 -2.02 9.99
CA HIS A 22 -12.60 -2.56 10.24
C HIS A 22 -12.72 -3.15 11.66
N ILE A 23 -11.78 -4.02 12.07
CA ILE A 23 -11.74 -4.58 13.43
C ILE A 23 -11.64 -3.46 14.47
N TRP A 24 -10.75 -2.48 14.25
CA TRP A 24 -10.59 -1.34 15.15
C TRP A 24 -11.87 -0.50 15.31
N MET A 25 -12.64 -0.34 14.23
CA MET A 25 -13.95 0.34 14.24
C MET A 25 -15.01 -0.47 15.01
N GLU A 26 -15.08 -1.80 14.78
CA GLU A 26 -16.02 -2.68 15.48
C GLU A 26 -15.78 -2.70 16.99
N GLU A 27 -14.53 -2.75 17.44
CA GLU A 27 -14.15 -2.67 18.86
C GLU A 27 -14.66 -1.37 19.54
N ARG A 28 -14.90 -0.32 18.75
CA ARG A 28 -15.46 0.98 19.19
C ARG A 28 -16.95 1.11 18.99
N GLY A 29 -17.62 0.01 18.67
CA GLY A 29 -19.07 -0.02 18.44
C GLY A 29 -19.50 0.60 17.10
N CYS A 30 -18.57 0.91 16.22
CA CYS A 30 -18.86 1.44 14.88
C CYS A 30 -18.99 0.28 13.90
N LYS A 31 -20.21 -0.17 13.64
CA LYS A 31 -20.48 -1.23 12.67
C LYS A 31 -20.57 -0.67 11.26
N SER A 32 -20.07 -1.42 10.29
CA SER A 32 -20.30 -1.14 8.88
C SER A 32 -21.79 -1.24 8.56
N VAL A 33 -22.33 -0.21 7.93
CA VAL A 33 -23.74 -0.19 7.46
C VAL A 33 -23.85 -0.69 6.02
N ARG A 34 -22.72 -0.67 5.28
CA ARG A 34 -22.61 -1.17 3.90
C ARG A 34 -21.21 -1.71 3.66
N SER A 35 -21.10 -2.98 3.30
CA SER A 35 -19.80 -3.64 3.03
C SER A 35 -19.32 -3.48 1.59
N ASP A 36 -20.22 -3.11 0.68
CA ASP A 36 -20.02 -3.03 -0.77
C ASP A 36 -19.52 -1.67 -1.27
N ILE A 37 -19.19 -0.74 -0.36
CA ILE A 37 -18.78 0.64 -0.70
C ILE A 37 -17.33 0.86 -0.28
N TYR A 38 -16.54 1.42 -1.22
CA TYR A 38 -15.16 1.82 -0.97
C TYR A 38 -15.03 3.05 -0.07
N ASP A 39 -15.93 4.04 -0.23
CA ASP A 39 -15.90 5.24 0.63
C ASP A 39 -16.18 4.87 2.09
N MET A 40 -15.19 5.03 2.94
CA MET A 40 -15.27 4.68 4.36
C MET A 40 -16.30 5.52 5.12
N GLY A 41 -16.58 6.77 4.70
CA GLY A 41 -17.62 7.61 5.28
C GLY A 41 -18.99 7.01 5.06
N GLU A 42 -19.31 6.64 3.83
CA GLU A 42 -20.57 5.98 3.47
C GLU A 42 -20.68 4.59 4.11
N ARG A 43 -19.59 3.82 4.10
CA ARG A 43 -19.51 2.48 4.68
C ARG A 43 -19.90 2.45 6.17
N TYR A 44 -19.52 3.47 6.92
CA TYR A 44 -19.81 3.57 8.37
C TYR A 44 -20.89 4.59 8.71
N GLY A 45 -21.57 5.18 7.72
CA GLY A 45 -22.58 6.21 7.93
C GLY A 45 -22.06 7.45 8.63
N LYS A 46 -20.82 7.86 8.32
CA LYS A 46 -20.14 9.00 8.93
C LYS A 46 -19.83 10.08 7.89
N SER A 47 -19.80 11.32 8.34
CA SER A 47 -19.35 12.43 7.50
C SER A 47 -17.87 12.28 7.10
N LYS A 48 -17.49 12.88 5.98
CA LYS A 48 -16.08 12.87 5.51
C LYS A 48 -15.12 13.41 6.58
N GLN A 49 -15.53 14.42 7.34
CA GLN A 49 -14.70 15.01 8.37
C GLN A 49 -14.50 14.07 9.57
N GLU A 50 -15.56 13.42 10.03
CA GLU A 50 -15.50 12.42 11.12
C GLU A 50 -14.63 11.23 10.69
N MET A 51 -14.83 10.73 9.47
CA MET A 51 -14.06 9.61 8.95
C MET A 51 -12.57 9.95 8.79
N LYS A 52 -12.25 11.14 8.29
CA LYS A 52 -10.86 11.64 8.23
C LYS A 52 -10.21 11.66 9.61
N GLY A 53 -10.94 12.08 10.64
CA GLY A 53 -10.48 12.07 12.03
C GLY A 53 -10.22 10.65 12.55
N LEU A 54 -11.14 9.72 12.31
CA LEU A 54 -11.00 8.31 12.72
C LEU A 54 -9.84 7.61 12.01
N ILE A 55 -9.68 7.82 10.72
CA ILE A 55 -8.53 7.31 9.95
C ILE A 55 -7.21 7.84 10.52
N LYS A 56 -7.14 9.13 10.83
CA LYS A 56 -5.95 9.73 11.45
C LYS A 56 -5.65 9.08 12.80
N ILE A 57 -6.66 8.94 13.68
CA ILE A 57 -6.49 8.29 14.99
C ILE A 57 -6.01 6.85 14.84
N PHE A 58 -6.55 6.09 13.89
CA PHE A 58 -6.12 4.73 13.62
C PHE A 58 -4.67 4.69 13.11
N ASN A 59 -4.33 5.56 12.16
CA ASN A 59 -2.99 5.64 11.59
C ASN A 59 -1.91 6.04 12.62
N GLU A 60 -2.31 6.70 13.70
CA GLU A 60 -1.40 7.12 14.78
C GLU A 60 -1.48 6.21 16.02
N CYS A 61 -2.32 5.17 16.02
CA CYS A 61 -2.44 4.25 17.15
C CYS A 61 -1.52 3.03 17.03
N ALA A 62 -1.41 2.26 18.13
CA ALA A 62 -0.56 1.08 18.19
C ALA A 62 -0.89 -0.01 17.14
N ALA A 63 -2.15 -0.08 16.68
CA ALA A 63 -2.59 -1.07 15.69
C ALA A 63 -1.77 -1.03 14.38
N ILE A 64 -1.23 0.14 14.00
CA ILE A 64 -0.39 0.29 12.81
C ILE A 64 0.88 -0.58 12.85
N GLY A 65 1.37 -0.90 14.04
CA GLY A 65 2.51 -1.81 14.24
C GLY A 65 2.18 -3.29 14.09
N PHE A 66 0.91 -3.64 13.83
CA PHE A 66 0.41 -5.03 13.84
C PHE A 66 -0.52 -5.34 12.68
N LEU A 67 -0.46 -4.58 11.60
CA LEU A 67 -1.27 -4.88 10.41
C LEU A 67 -0.91 -6.25 9.85
N PRO A 68 -1.90 -7.08 9.49
CA PRO A 68 -1.63 -8.33 8.80
C PRO A 68 -1.13 -8.06 7.37
N PRO A 69 -0.39 -9.00 6.76
CA PRO A 69 -0.02 -8.90 5.36
C PRO A 69 -1.24 -9.01 4.46
N LEU A 70 -1.17 -8.36 3.30
CA LEU A 70 -2.20 -8.52 2.28
C LEU A 70 -2.01 -9.88 1.58
N ARG A 71 -3.05 -10.74 1.61
CA ARG A 71 -3.09 -12.00 0.86
C ARG A 71 -1.75 -12.77 0.96
N ASP A 72 -1.14 -13.07 -0.18
CA ASP A 72 0.11 -13.81 -0.36
C ASP A 72 1.37 -12.93 -0.41
N ALA A 73 1.27 -11.63 -0.05
CA ALA A 73 2.37 -10.66 -0.11
C ALA A 73 3.65 -11.15 0.59
N MET A 74 3.52 -11.74 1.80
CA MET A 74 4.71 -12.23 2.54
C MET A 74 5.52 -13.23 1.74
N HIS A 75 4.87 -14.12 1.01
CA HIS A 75 5.54 -15.17 0.25
C HIS A 75 6.26 -14.59 -0.98
N TYR A 76 5.54 -13.82 -1.81
CA TYR A 76 6.09 -13.40 -3.10
C TYR A 76 7.03 -12.19 -3.01
N VAL A 77 6.86 -11.30 -2.04
CA VAL A 77 7.82 -10.23 -1.74
C VAL A 77 9.17 -10.83 -1.31
N LYS A 78 9.14 -11.83 -0.40
CA LYS A 78 10.36 -12.56 -0.01
C LYS A 78 10.98 -13.29 -1.19
N LYS A 79 10.17 -13.93 -2.01
CA LYS A 79 10.63 -14.64 -3.19
C LYS A 79 11.32 -13.71 -4.21
N LEU A 80 10.73 -12.53 -4.50
CA LEU A 80 11.37 -11.50 -5.33
C LEU A 80 12.71 -11.04 -4.73
N HIS A 81 12.78 -10.92 -3.41
CA HIS A 81 13.99 -10.52 -2.72
C HIS A 81 15.07 -11.60 -2.76
N GLU A 82 14.75 -12.82 -2.35
CA GLU A 82 15.71 -13.92 -2.15
C GLU A 82 16.18 -14.53 -3.46
N GLU A 83 15.29 -14.69 -4.45
CA GLU A 83 15.60 -15.34 -5.72
C GLU A 83 16.06 -14.36 -6.81
N HIS A 84 15.56 -13.10 -6.78
CA HIS A 84 15.80 -12.14 -7.87
C HIS A 84 16.56 -10.88 -7.42
N GLY A 85 16.86 -10.74 -6.11
CA GLY A 85 17.65 -9.64 -5.55
C GLY A 85 16.93 -8.29 -5.49
N TYR A 86 15.59 -8.28 -5.58
CA TYR A 86 14.82 -7.06 -5.43
C TYR A 86 14.79 -6.57 -3.99
N VAL A 87 14.78 -5.25 -3.82
CA VAL A 87 14.46 -4.56 -2.56
C VAL A 87 13.28 -3.63 -2.79
N PHE A 88 12.54 -3.38 -1.73
CA PHE A 88 11.29 -2.62 -1.78
C PHE A 88 11.44 -1.31 -1.05
N ARG A 89 11.11 -0.22 -1.74
CA ARG A 89 10.97 1.09 -1.14
C ARG A 89 9.50 1.45 -1.05
N VAL A 90 9.02 1.60 0.17
CA VAL A 90 7.62 1.85 0.45
C VAL A 90 7.35 3.35 0.50
N ILE A 91 6.32 3.81 -0.22
CA ILE A 91 5.84 5.20 -0.23
C ILE A 91 4.37 5.17 0.16
N THR A 92 4.06 5.57 1.39
CA THR A 92 2.72 5.38 1.98
C THR A 92 2.20 6.67 2.63
N SER A 93 0.92 7.00 2.38
CA SER A 93 0.23 8.16 2.97
C SER A 93 -0.37 7.77 4.33
N LEU A 94 0.47 7.73 5.35
CA LEU A 94 0.14 7.28 6.71
C LEU A 94 -0.17 8.44 7.65
N SER A 95 0.86 9.14 8.08
CA SER A 95 0.88 10.28 8.99
C SER A 95 2.32 10.80 9.12
N LEU A 96 2.47 12.07 9.48
CA LEU A 96 3.77 12.68 9.83
C LEU A 96 4.18 12.41 11.27
N ASP A 97 3.34 11.73 12.06
CA ASP A 97 3.68 11.35 13.43
C ASP A 97 4.88 10.39 13.46
N PRO A 98 5.97 10.72 14.20
CA PRO A 98 7.19 9.92 14.21
C PRO A 98 7.00 8.54 14.86
N TYR A 99 6.03 8.37 15.76
CA TYR A 99 5.74 7.06 16.36
C TYR A 99 4.94 6.19 15.39
N ALA A 100 3.97 6.75 14.67
CA ALA A 100 3.27 6.05 13.59
C ALA A 100 4.26 5.53 12.55
N LYS A 101 5.20 6.37 12.12
CA LYS A 101 6.27 5.95 11.20
C LYS A 101 7.10 4.79 11.77
N LYS A 102 7.55 4.87 13.03
CA LYS A 102 8.30 3.79 13.67
C LYS A 102 7.51 2.49 13.74
N LEU A 103 6.22 2.56 14.05
CA LEU A 103 5.35 1.39 14.11
C LEU A 103 5.17 0.76 12.73
N ARG A 104 4.98 1.57 11.68
CA ARG A 104 4.89 1.11 10.30
C ARG A 104 6.17 0.41 9.85
N ILE A 105 7.33 1.00 10.09
CA ILE A 105 8.62 0.40 9.77
C ILE A 105 8.77 -0.96 10.47
N LYS A 106 8.53 -1.03 11.78
CA LYS A 106 8.61 -2.29 12.55
C LYS A 106 7.63 -3.35 12.03
N ASN A 107 6.42 -2.97 11.65
CA ASN A 107 5.45 -3.90 11.07
C ASN A 107 5.97 -4.48 9.75
N LEU A 108 6.46 -3.63 8.85
CA LEU A 108 6.98 -4.06 7.55
C LEU A 108 8.25 -4.92 7.70
N GLU A 109 9.19 -4.53 8.57
CA GLU A 109 10.40 -5.32 8.88
C GLU A 109 10.05 -6.70 9.46
N LYS A 110 9.05 -6.77 10.33
CA LYS A 110 8.56 -8.04 10.89
C LYS A 110 7.97 -8.95 9.82
N LEU A 111 7.23 -8.40 8.85
CA LEU A 111 6.56 -9.17 7.80
C LEU A 111 7.53 -9.59 6.68
N PHE A 112 8.40 -8.69 6.25
CA PHE A 112 9.18 -8.82 5.03
C PHE A 112 10.71 -8.84 5.23
N GLY A 113 11.19 -8.56 6.45
CA GLY A 113 12.61 -8.61 6.79
C GLY A 113 13.45 -7.63 5.96
N THR A 114 14.56 -8.13 5.46
CA THR A 114 15.54 -7.36 4.67
C THR A 114 15.10 -7.01 3.25
N ALA A 115 13.91 -7.48 2.84
CA ALA A 115 13.33 -7.06 1.57
C ALA A 115 12.95 -5.57 1.58
N ILE A 116 12.65 -4.98 2.75
CA ILE A 116 12.35 -3.55 2.88
C ILE A 116 13.66 -2.76 2.95
N ASP A 117 13.87 -1.88 1.96
CA ASP A 117 15.04 -0.98 1.89
C ASP A 117 14.80 0.33 2.66
N ASP A 118 13.63 0.95 2.44
CA ASP A 118 13.26 2.22 3.07
C ASP A 118 11.74 2.41 3.10
N VAL A 119 11.26 3.23 4.04
CA VAL A 119 9.84 3.57 4.18
C VAL A 119 9.66 5.09 4.26
N ILE A 120 9.05 5.65 3.22
CA ILE A 120 8.71 7.07 3.12
C ILE A 120 7.25 7.23 3.54
N CYS A 121 7.04 7.83 4.71
CA CYS A 121 5.70 8.15 5.21
C CYS A 121 5.36 9.60 4.85
N LEU A 122 4.23 9.77 4.17
CA LEU A 122 3.60 11.05 3.87
C LEU A 122 2.46 11.29 4.86
N ASP A 123 1.91 12.50 4.87
CA ASP A 123 0.74 12.80 5.71
C ASP A 123 -0.49 12.00 5.27
N THR A 124 -1.46 11.86 6.18
CA THR A 124 -2.71 11.12 5.92
C THR A 124 -3.44 11.69 4.70
N GLY A 125 -3.56 10.86 3.67
CA GLY A 125 -4.21 11.23 2.41
C GLY A 125 -3.42 12.20 1.52
N ALA A 126 -2.12 12.38 1.79
CA ALA A 126 -1.26 13.19 0.92
C ALA A 126 -1.03 12.51 -0.43
N ASP A 127 -0.89 13.34 -1.47
CA ASP A 127 -0.52 12.90 -2.81
C ASP A 127 0.94 12.41 -2.83
N LYS A 128 1.27 11.55 -3.79
CA LYS A 128 2.59 10.90 -3.90
C LYS A 128 3.51 11.55 -4.95
N ASP A 129 3.07 12.65 -5.57
CA ASP A 129 3.76 13.31 -6.68
C ASP A 129 5.23 13.66 -6.35
N GLU A 130 5.46 14.40 -5.27
CA GLU A 130 6.80 14.82 -4.87
C GLU A 130 7.69 13.62 -4.49
N ALA A 131 7.11 12.61 -3.85
CA ALA A 131 7.85 11.43 -3.43
C ALA A 131 8.27 10.55 -4.62
N LEU A 132 7.46 10.51 -5.69
CA LEU A 132 7.72 9.75 -6.89
C LEU A 132 8.60 10.51 -7.89
N GLU A 133 8.65 11.86 -7.85
CA GLU A 133 9.36 12.69 -8.81
C GLU A 133 10.84 12.29 -8.98
N LYS A 134 11.52 11.92 -7.88
CA LYS A 134 12.93 11.47 -7.92
C LYS A 134 13.16 10.15 -8.66
N TYR A 135 12.09 9.45 -8.99
CA TYR A 135 12.14 8.19 -9.75
C TYR A 135 11.63 8.34 -11.18
N ARG A 136 11.34 9.57 -11.63
CA ARG A 136 10.89 9.86 -13.00
C ARG A 136 11.83 9.22 -14.02
N ASP A 137 11.23 8.62 -15.05
CA ASP A 137 11.91 7.95 -16.17
C ASP A 137 12.90 6.83 -15.76
N SER A 138 12.74 6.30 -14.54
CA SER A 138 13.59 5.20 -14.05
C SER A 138 13.16 3.82 -14.57
N TYR A 139 11.96 3.70 -15.11
CA TYR A 139 11.35 2.44 -15.53
C TYR A 139 11.22 1.39 -14.40
N MET A 140 11.32 1.83 -13.14
CA MET A 140 11.10 0.96 -11.98
C MET A 140 9.64 0.52 -11.90
N TYR A 141 9.41 -0.64 -11.31
CA TYR A 141 8.04 -1.06 -10.97
C TYR A 141 7.49 -0.18 -9.85
N TRP A 142 6.20 0.18 -9.99
CA TRP A 142 5.41 0.88 -9.00
C TRP A 142 4.13 0.09 -8.71
N ILE A 143 4.01 -0.49 -7.50
CA ILE A 143 2.88 -1.33 -7.11
C ILE A 143 1.94 -0.52 -6.24
N GLU A 144 0.68 -0.45 -6.61
CA GLU A 144 -0.36 0.41 -6.04
C GLU A 144 -1.73 -0.26 -6.05
N ASP A 145 -2.67 0.21 -5.22
CA ASP A 145 -4.08 -0.19 -5.29
C ASP A 145 -4.99 0.98 -5.74
N LYS A 146 -4.50 2.23 -5.62
CA LYS A 146 -5.24 3.43 -6.00
C LYS A 146 -4.94 3.82 -7.44
N VAL A 147 -6.00 3.87 -8.26
CA VAL A 147 -5.90 4.12 -9.72
C VAL A 147 -5.16 5.43 -10.04
N GLU A 148 -5.47 6.51 -9.32
CA GLU A 148 -4.88 7.82 -9.56
C GLU A 148 -3.36 7.80 -9.37
N ASN A 149 -2.88 7.12 -8.31
CA ASN A 149 -1.46 6.98 -8.01
C ASN A 149 -0.74 6.06 -9.02
N ALA A 150 -1.40 5.01 -9.48
CA ALA A 150 -0.85 4.13 -10.51
C ALA A 150 -0.73 4.86 -11.86
N ARG A 151 -1.73 5.67 -12.23
CA ARG A 151 -1.69 6.54 -13.42
C ARG A 151 -0.62 7.62 -13.33
N LEU A 152 -0.43 8.17 -12.12
CA LEU A 152 0.66 9.10 -11.84
C LEU A 152 2.03 8.44 -12.11
N GLY A 153 2.22 7.21 -11.60
CA GLY A 153 3.43 6.44 -11.87
C GLY A 153 3.68 6.23 -13.37
N GLN A 154 2.66 5.85 -14.15
CA GLN A 154 2.78 5.73 -15.60
C GLN A 154 3.20 7.06 -16.27
N LYS A 155 2.59 8.19 -15.88
CA LYS A 155 2.96 9.53 -16.37
C LYS A 155 4.39 9.91 -16.03
N MET A 156 4.94 9.35 -14.96
CA MET A 156 6.33 9.55 -14.54
C MET A 156 7.30 8.51 -15.14
N GLY A 157 6.87 7.68 -16.10
CA GLY A 157 7.73 6.68 -16.74
C GLY A 157 8.03 5.46 -15.86
N LEU A 158 7.17 5.17 -14.86
CA LEU A 158 7.25 3.96 -14.05
C LEU A 158 6.41 2.83 -14.66
N LYS A 159 6.79 1.59 -14.39
CA LYS A 159 6.01 0.39 -14.73
C LYS A 159 4.98 0.14 -13.63
N SER A 160 3.82 0.81 -13.71
CA SER A 160 2.76 0.69 -12.71
C SER A 160 2.01 -0.64 -12.84
N ILE A 161 1.74 -1.29 -11.71
CA ILE A 161 0.88 -2.47 -11.57
C ILE A 161 -0.12 -2.18 -10.45
N LEU A 162 -1.41 -2.41 -10.70
CA LEU A 162 -2.45 -2.33 -9.69
C LEU A 162 -2.64 -3.69 -9.01
N ILE A 163 -2.74 -3.67 -7.67
CA ILE A 163 -3.31 -4.78 -6.91
C ILE A 163 -4.84 -4.67 -6.97
N GLU A 164 -5.51 -5.74 -7.41
CA GLU A 164 -6.96 -5.78 -7.56
C GLU A 164 -7.69 -5.70 -6.22
N HIS A 165 -8.61 -4.74 -6.15
CA HIS A 165 -9.64 -4.57 -5.13
C HIS A 165 -10.98 -4.27 -5.79
N GLU A 166 -12.09 -4.37 -5.06
CA GLU A 166 -13.44 -4.10 -5.60
C GLU A 166 -13.56 -2.72 -6.27
N HIS A 167 -12.83 -1.71 -5.75
CA HIS A 167 -12.91 -0.35 -6.26
C HIS A 167 -12.12 -0.10 -7.57
N ASN A 168 -11.21 -1.01 -7.95
CA ASN A 168 -10.36 -0.82 -9.13
C ASN A 168 -10.43 -1.97 -10.15
N MET A 169 -11.26 -2.99 -9.91
CA MET A 169 -11.34 -4.22 -10.73
C MET A 169 -11.75 -3.99 -12.20
N ASN A 170 -12.37 -2.86 -12.51
CA ASN A 170 -12.80 -2.49 -13.86
C ASN A 170 -11.86 -1.47 -14.52
N GLU A 171 -10.67 -1.23 -13.95
CA GLU A 171 -9.73 -0.26 -14.49
C GLU A 171 -9.06 -0.80 -15.74
N GLU A 172 -8.99 0.04 -16.78
CA GLU A 172 -8.35 -0.29 -18.04
C GLU A 172 -7.06 0.53 -18.25
N GLY A 173 -6.10 -0.03 -18.97
CA GLY A 173 -4.87 0.65 -19.34
C GLY A 173 -3.75 0.62 -18.29
N ILE A 174 -3.98 -0.06 -17.15
CA ILE A 174 -2.94 -0.37 -16.15
C ILE A 174 -2.94 -1.88 -15.92
N PRO A 175 -1.80 -2.57 -15.93
CA PRO A 175 -1.73 -3.97 -15.55
C PRO A 175 -2.35 -4.20 -14.18
N LEU A 176 -3.31 -5.12 -14.09
CA LEU A 176 -4.07 -5.46 -12.88
C LEU A 176 -3.66 -6.86 -12.42
N ALA A 177 -3.25 -6.99 -11.17
CA ALA A 177 -2.84 -8.24 -10.54
C ALA A 177 -3.77 -8.58 -9.36
N LYS A 178 -4.36 -9.76 -9.35
CA LYS A 178 -5.27 -10.22 -8.28
C LYS A 178 -4.57 -10.42 -6.94
N ASN A 179 -3.27 -10.66 -6.98
CA ASN A 179 -2.47 -10.98 -5.81
C ASN A 179 -0.96 -10.83 -6.12
N TRP A 180 -0.12 -11.02 -5.13
CA TRP A 180 1.34 -10.89 -5.30
C TRP A 180 1.96 -12.00 -6.15
N LYS A 181 1.30 -13.14 -6.33
CA LYS A 181 1.72 -14.16 -7.30
C LYS A 181 1.71 -13.59 -8.72
N GLU A 182 0.64 -12.93 -9.12
CA GLU A 182 0.53 -12.34 -10.44
C GLU A 182 1.51 -11.17 -10.61
N VAL A 183 1.72 -10.34 -9.56
CA VAL A 183 2.79 -9.31 -9.58
C VAL A 183 4.16 -9.94 -9.81
N TYR A 184 4.47 -11.02 -9.09
CA TYR A 184 5.72 -11.76 -9.26
C TYR A 184 5.89 -12.26 -10.70
N GLU A 185 4.86 -12.89 -11.26
CA GLU A 185 4.87 -13.40 -12.63
C GLU A 185 5.05 -12.28 -13.67
N MET A 186 4.41 -11.13 -13.48
CA MET A 186 4.57 -9.95 -14.35
C MET A 186 5.99 -9.39 -14.30
N ILE A 187 6.61 -9.35 -13.12
CA ILE A 187 7.97 -8.83 -12.95
C ILE A 187 9.00 -9.78 -13.56
N VAL A 188 8.90 -11.07 -13.24
CA VAL A 188 9.90 -12.07 -13.67
C VAL A 188 9.79 -12.37 -15.16
N ASN A 189 8.59 -12.39 -15.74
CA ASN A 189 8.40 -12.64 -17.17
C ASN A 189 8.59 -11.38 -18.04
N GLY A 190 8.63 -10.21 -17.42
CA GLY A 190 8.84 -8.93 -18.10
C GLY A 190 10.29 -8.44 -18.09
N GLU A 191 11.22 -9.25 -17.56
CA GLU A 191 12.67 -8.99 -17.56
C GLU A 191 13.37 -9.43 -18.86
#